data_7f8ec1c4e983bfb74cc24b25af618525
#
_entry.id   7f8ec1c4e983bfb74cc24b25af618525
#
_cell.length_a   1.000
_cell.length_b   1.000
_cell.length_c   1.000
_cell.angle_alpha   90.00
_cell.angle_beta   90.00
_cell.angle_gamma   90.00
#
_symmetry.space_group_name_H-M   'P 1'
#
loop_
_entity.id
_entity.type
_entity.pdbx_description
1 polymer ?
#
loop_
_entity_poly.entity_id
_entity_poly.type
_entity_poly.pdbx_seq_one_letter_code
_entity_poly.pdbx_strand_id
1 'polypeptide(L)'
;MTGKEYLRNLGEVLRDELYERDRVAAALREGPKTIPELATTLRVPAPEVAKWVMAMRRYGRVRDLPKARSEDYYRYQLAEETP
;
A
#
# COMPACT_ATOMS: atom_id res chain seq x y z
N MET A 1 -0.64 31.18 -5.86
CA MET A 1 0.48 30.22 -5.77
C MET A 1 1.36 30.36 -7.00
N THR A 2 2.67 30.47 -6.79
CA THR A 2 3.63 30.52 -7.89
C THR A 2 3.88 29.13 -8.43
N GLY A 3 4.41 29.02 -9.66
CA GLY A 3 4.75 27.73 -10.23
C GLY A 3 5.76 26.94 -9.41
N LYS A 4 6.69 27.64 -8.77
CA LYS A 4 7.70 27.00 -7.93
C LYS A 4 7.09 26.34 -6.69
N GLU A 5 6.12 27.00 -6.07
CA GLU A 5 5.43 26.44 -4.91
C GLU A 5 4.62 25.21 -5.30
N TYR A 6 3.96 25.25 -6.44
CA TYR A 6 3.19 24.12 -6.94
C TYR A 6 4.11 22.90 -7.18
N LEU A 7 5.24 23.10 -7.84
CA LEU A 7 6.18 22.03 -8.11
C LEU A 7 6.78 21.44 -6.83
N ARG A 8 7.05 22.28 -5.83
CA ARG A 8 7.55 21.80 -4.54
C ARG A 8 6.51 20.90 -3.87
N ASN A 9 5.25 21.35 -3.82
CA ASN A 9 4.18 20.58 -3.19
C ASN A 9 3.97 19.24 -3.91
N LEU A 10 4.04 19.25 -5.23
CA LEU A 10 3.93 18.03 -6.01
C LEU A 10 5.06 17.06 -5.69
N GLY A 11 6.28 17.56 -5.57
CA GLY A 11 7.43 16.73 -5.20
C GLY A 11 7.28 16.11 -3.81
N GLU A 12 6.76 16.85 -2.85
CA GLU A 12 6.50 16.34 -1.51
C GLU A 12 5.42 15.24 -1.52
N VAL A 13 4.35 15.45 -2.28
CA VAL A 13 3.28 14.46 -2.41
C VAL A 13 3.81 13.15 -3.01
N LEU A 14 4.60 13.24 -4.07
CA LEU A 14 5.20 12.06 -4.70
C LEU A 14 6.14 11.32 -3.75
N ARG A 15 6.92 12.06 -2.99
CA ARG A 15 7.84 11.50 -2.01
C ARG A 15 7.10 10.75 -0.92
N ASP A 16 6.01 11.33 -0.41
CA ASP A 16 5.18 10.70 0.62
C ASP A 16 4.53 9.42 0.10
N GLU A 17 4.05 9.42 -1.14
CA GLU A 17 3.47 8.22 -1.75
C GLU A 17 4.49 7.08 -1.85
N LEU A 18 5.71 7.37 -2.30
CA LEU A 18 6.77 6.39 -2.40
C LEU A 18 7.13 5.84 -1.02
N TYR A 19 7.23 6.71 -0.03
CA TYR A 19 7.54 6.32 1.33
C TYR A 19 6.48 5.35 1.88
N GLU A 20 5.21 5.66 1.68
CA GLU A 20 4.13 4.83 2.19
C GLU A 20 4.06 3.48 1.47
N ARG A 21 4.33 3.45 0.17
CA ARG A 21 4.43 2.19 -0.57
C ARG A 21 5.55 1.32 -0.01
N ASP A 22 6.68 1.91 0.32
CA ASP A 22 7.79 1.16 0.91
C ASP A 22 7.43 0.62 2.29
N ARG A 23 6.68 1.36 3.08
CA ARG A 23 6.20 0.89 4.38
C ARG A 23 5.23 -0.28 4.24
N VAL A 24 4.31 -0.19 3.29
CA VAL A 24 3.38 -1.29 3.00
C VAL A 24 4.16 -2.52 2.56
N ALA A 25 5.12 -2.36 1.65
CA ALA A 25 5.94 -3.47 1.18
C ALA A 25 6.71 -4.11 2.33
N ALA A 26 7.30 -3.31 3.20
CA ALA A 26 8.04 -3.83 4.35
C ALA A 26 7.15 -4.64 5.28
N ALA A 27 5.92 -4.18 5.54
CA ALA A 27 4.97 -4.89 6.37
C ALA A 27 4.55 -6.22 5.71
N LEU A 28 4.36 -6.23 4.41
CA LEU A 28 3.96 -7.44 3.69
C LEU A 28 5.09 -8.46 3.56
N ARG A 29 6.34 -8.05 3.69
CA ARG A 29 7.46 -8.99 3.72
C ARG A 29 7.42 -9.89 4.95
N GLU A 30 6.76 -9.47 6.00
CA GLU A 30 6.57 -10.30 7.20
C GLU A 30 5.53 -11.38 6.98
N GLY A 31 4.71 -11.27 5.96
CA GLY A 31 3.67 -12.23 5.61
C GLY A 31 2.44 -11.51 5.06
N PRO A 32 1.49 -12.29 4.47
CA PRO A 32 0.26 -11.69 3.96
C PRO A 32 -0.54 -11.00 5.07
N LYS A 33 -1.15 -9.86 4.74
CA LYS A 33 -1.93 -9.06 5.70
C LYS A 33 -3.18 -8.50 5.03
N THR A 34 -4.23 -8.31 5.84
CA THR A 34 -5.43 -7.60 5.42
C THR A 34 -5.19 -6.10 5.50
N ILE A 35 -6.08 -5.32 4.86
CA ILE A 35 -6.00 -3.85 4.96
C ILE A 35 -6.15 -3.36 6.40
N PRO A 36 -7.10 -3.87 7.21
CA PRO A 36 -7.17 -3.47 8.62
C PRO A 36 -5.90 -3.79 9.41
N GLU A 37 -5.27 -4.94 9.16
CA GLU A 37 -4.02 -5.29 9.81
C GLU A 37 -2.90 -4.33 9.44
N LEU A 38 -2.80 -3.98 8.15
CA LEU A 38 -1.83 -3.00 7.68
C LEU A 38 -2.08 -1.62 8.29
N ALA A 39 -3.35 -1.22 8.38
CA ALA A 39 -3.70 0.07 8.98
C ALA A 39 -3.23 0.15 10.42
N THR A 40 -3.43 -0.91 11.20
CA THR A 40 -2.97 -0.98 12.58
C THR A 40 -1.45 -0.96 12.66
N THR A 41 -0.79 -1.78 11.86
CA THR A 41 0.67 -1.88 11.85
C THR A 41 1.33 -0.56 11.48
N LEU A 42 0.80 0.10 10.46
CA LEU A 42 1.38 1.33 9.92
C LEU A 42 0.88 2.59 10.63
N ARG A 43 -0.15 2.46 11.45
CA ARG A 43 -0.81 3.57 12.15
C ARG A 43 -1.33 4.61 11.15
N VAL A 44 -1.97 4.12 10.11
CA VAL A 44 -2.53 4.92 9.02
C VAL A 44 -3.99 4.52 8.85
N PRO A 45 -4.88 5.45 8.53
CA PRO A 45 -6.29 5.11 8.30
C PRO A 45 -6.45 4.07 7.20
N ALA A 46 -7.34 3.11 7.41
CA ALA A 46 -7.57 2.02 6.46
C ALA A 46 -7.89 2.50 5.03
N PRO A 47 -8.67 3.57 4.81
CA PRO A 47 -8.92 4.07 3.46
C PRO A 47 -7.65 4.48 2.71
N GLU A 48 -6.67 5.04 3.41
CA GLU A 48 -5.40 5.40 2.79
C GLU A 48 -4.58 4.17 2.44
N VAL A 49 -4.52 3.20 3.36
CA VAL A 49 -3.84 1.94 3.10
C VAL A 49 -4.46 1.24 1.89
N ALA A 50 -5.79 1.22 1.81
CA ALA A 50 -6.50 0.63 0.69
C ALA A 50 -6.10 1.28 -0.63
N LYS A 51 -5.98 2.60 -0.65
CA LYS A 51 -5.57 3.35 -1.83
C LYS A 51 -4.19 2.90 -2.32
N TRP A 52 -3.23 2.76 -1.41
CA TRP A 52 -1.87 2.34 -1.76
C TRP A 52 -1.82 0.87 -2.18
N VAL A 53 -2.51 0.00 -1.47
CA VAL A 53 -2.56 -1.43 -1.80
C VAL A 53 -3.19 -1.62 -3.18
N MET A 54 -4.27 -0.91 -3.48
CA MET A 54 -4.91 -1.02 -4.79
C MET A 54 -4.01 -0.49 -5.91
N ALA A 55 -3.25 0.58 -5.65
CA ALA A 55 -2.28 1.07 -6.60
C ALA A 55 -1.16 0.05 -6.86
N MET A 56 -0.64 -0.56 -5.79
CA MET A 56 0.39 -1.59 -5.92
C MET A 56 -0.14 -2.81 -6.67
N ARG A 57 -1.39 -3.19 -6.41
CA ARG A 57 -2.04 -4.29 -7.13
C ARG A 57 -2.17 -3.98 -8.62
N ARG A 58 -2.53 -2.74 -8.95
CA ARG A 58 -2.66 -2.30 -10.35
C ARG A 58 -1.34 -2.43 -11.11
N TYR A 59 -0.22 -2.16 -10.43
CA TYR A 59 1.10 -2.27 -11.04
C TYR A 59 1.72 -3.66 -10.89
N GLY A 60 0.95 -4.63 -10.40
CA GLY A 60 1.42 -6.00 -10.28
C GLY A 60 2.40 -6.27 -9.15
N ARG A 61 2.52 -5.35 -8.18
CA ARG A 61 3.46 -5.50 -7.06
C ARG A 61 2.86 -6.25 -5.88
N VAL A 62 1.54 -6.32 -5.84
CA VAL A 62 0.79 -6.98 -4.77
C VAL A 62 -0.33 -7.78 -5.43
N ARG A 63 -0.65 -8.93 -4.85
CA ARG A 63 -1.79 -9.72 -5.27
C ARG A 63 -2.63 -10.10 -4.06
N ASP A 64 -3.93 -10.24 -4.29
CA ASP A 64 -4.85 -10.72 -3.27
C ASP A 64 -4.85 -12.25 -3.24
N LEU A 65 -4.91 -12.80 -2.04
CA LEU A 65 -5.00 -14.24 -1.85
C LEU A 65 -6.47 -14.65 -1.77
N PRO A 66 -6.80 -15.91 -2.13
CA PRO A 66 -8.16 -16.41 -1.99
C PRO A 66 -8.67 -16.24 -0.56
N LYS A 67 -9.95 -15.92 -0.44
CA LYS A 67 -10.60 -15.63 0.83
C LYS A 67 -11.65 -16.68 1.12
N ALA A 68 -11.68 -17.20 2.36
CA ALA A 68 -12.76 -18.07 2.81
C ALA A 68 -14.03 -17.24 3.02
N ARG A 69 -15.21 -17.88 2.95
CA ARG A 69 -16.48 -17.20 3.13
C ARG A 69 -16.62 -16.56 4.51
N SER A 70 -15.98 -17.15 5.51
CA SER A 70 -16.01 -16.65 6.88
C SER A 70 -15.11 -15.44 7.10
N GLU A 71 -14.25 -15.11 6.14
CA GLU A 71 -13.34 -13.98 6.25
C GLU A 71 -13.96 -12.74 5.62
N ASP A 72 -13.85 -11.61 6.30
CA ASP A 72 -14.42 -10.35 5.83
C ASP A 72 -13.50 -9.62 4.86
N TYR A 73 -12.19 -9.92 4.90
CA TYR A 73 -11.19 -9.17 4.15
C TYR A 73 -10.23 -10.09 3.43
N TYR A 74 -9.79 -9.66 2.24
CA TYR A 74 -8.70 -10.32 1.54
C TYR A 74 -7.38 -10.03 2.21
N ARG A 75 -6.48 -11.03 2.20
CA ARG A 75 -5.08 -10.84 2.54
C ARG A 75 -4.32 -10.53 1.28
N TYR A 76 -3.37 -9.64 1.40
CA TYR A 76 -2.53 -9.22 0.29
C TYR A 76 -1.10 -9.70 0.52
N GLN A 77 -0.44 -10.04 -0.55
CA GLN A 77 0.91 -10.57 -0.54
C GLN A 77 1.73 -9.85 -1.60
N LEU A 78 3.00 -9.62 -1.31
CA LEU A 78 3.89 -9.09 -2.34
C LEU A 78 4.00 -10.10 -3.47
N ALA A 79 3.82 -9.60 -4.70
CA ALA A 79 4.08 -10.40 -5.89
C ALA A 79 5.57 -10.31 -6.16
N GLU A 80 6.35 -11.12 -5.44
CA GLU A 80 7.78 -11.14 -5.64
C GLU A 80 8.08 -11.84 -6.96
N GLU A 81 8.90 -11.16 -7.76
CA GLU A 81 9.39 -11.80 -8.95
C GLU A 81 10.38 -12.87 -8.54
N THR A 82 10.04 -14.08 -8.90
CA THR A 82 10.99 -15.17 -8.74
C THR A 82 12.07 -14.97 -9.79
N PRO A 83 13.33 -14.88 -9.39
CA PRO A 83 14.42 -14.74 -10.36
C PRO A 83 14.46 -15.89 -11.32
#